data_ce9270380b04fd69d497f8f7fa3984c7
#
_entry.id   ce9270380b04fd69d497f8f7fa3984c7
#
_cell.length_a   1.000
_cell.length_b   1.000
_cell.length_c   1.000
_cell.angle_alpha   90.00
_cell.angle_beta   90.00
_cell.angle_gamma   90.00
#
_symmetry.space_group_name_H-M   'P 1'
#
loop_
_entity.id
_entity.type
_entity.pdbx_description
1 polymer ?
#
loop_
_entity_poly.entity_id
_entity_poly.type
_entity_poly.pdbx_seq_one_letter_code
_entity_poly.pdbx_strand_id
1 'polypeptide(L)'
;MEEEKQYKLFVFDKMKQDGDKTAVAIEYVPSDAAPRIIASGKGKVAERKIEKAKENDVPLYKDDKLANTLSKLKIGDMIPQELYEVVAEILVFVDDMDKLKAKIGK
;
A
#
# COMPACT_ATOMS: atom_id res chain seq x y z
N MET A 1 -11.15 -14.87 -21.27
CA MET A 1 -9.87 -14.18 -21.11
C MET A 1 -9.77 -13.63 -19.68
N GLU A 2 -8.68 -13.87 -19.02
CA GLU A 2 -8.52 -13.42 -17.65
C GLU A 2 -7.97 -12.02 -17.60
N GLU A 3 -8.55 -11.22 -16.73
CA GLU A 3 -8.02 -9.90 -16.49
C GLU A 3 -6.78 -10.00 -15.62
N GLU A 4 -5.83 -9.13 -15.88
CA GLU A 4 -4.64 -9.07 -15.06
C GLU A 4 -4.99 -8.56 -13.67
N LYS A 5 -4.54 -9.28 -12.65
CA LYS A 5 -4.84 -8.93 -11.28
C LYS A 5 -4.01 -7.73 -10.85
N GLN A 6 -4.66 -6.79 -10.18
CA GLN A 6 -3.99 -5.63 -9.61
C GLN A 6 -3.93 -5.77 -8.10
N TYR A 7 -2.79 -5.40 -7.55
CA TYR A 7 -2.59 -5.43 -6.10
C TYR A 7 -2.39 -4.00 -5.62
N LYS A 8 -3.21 -3.56 -4.69
CA LYS A 8 -3.08 -2.23 -4.10
C LYS A 8 -2.85 -2.36 -2.61
N LEU A 9 -2.03 -1.46 -2.08
CA LEU A 9 -1.67 -1.50 -0.68
C LEU A 9 -1.39 -0.09 -0.21
N PHE A 10 -1.93 0.27 0.97
CA PHE A 10 -1.55 1.50 1.65
C PHE A 10 -0.57 1.16 2.76
N VAL A 11 0.56 1.85 2.76
CA VAL A 11 1.54 1.76 3.83
C VAL A 11 1.47 3.06 4.62
N PHE A 12 1.35 2.97 5.93
CA PHE A 12 1.20 4.17 6.75
C PHE A 12 1.95 4.04 8.07
N ASP A 13 2.23 5.20 8.69
CA ASP A 13 2.89 5.25 9.98
C ASP A 13 1.83 5.49 11.06
N LYS A 14 1.77 4.58 12.01
CA LYS A 14 0.77 4.65 13.06
C LYS A 14 1.25 5.46 14.26
N MET A 15 2.55 5.50 14.46
CA MET A 15 3.11 6.08 15.68
C MET A 15 3.15 7.60 15.66
N LYS A 16 2.92 8.20 14.50
CA LYS A 16 3.03 9.64 14.36
C LYS A 16 1.74 10.34 14.76
N GLN A 17 1.86 11.59 15.25
CA GLN A 17 0.71 12.44 15.49
C GLN A 17 0.13 12.90 14.16
N ASP A 18 -1.10 13.41 14.20
CA ASP A 18 -1.85 13.75 13.00
C ASP A 18 -1.06 14.60 12.00
N GLY A 19 -0.33 15.61 12.50
CA GLY A 19 0.42 16.50 11.63
C GLY A 19 1.57 15.82 10.90
N ASP A 20 2.08 14.73 11.46
CA ASP A 20 3.22 14.02 10.91
C ASP A 20 2.86 12.70 10.26
N LYS A 21 1.58 12.36 10.26
CA LYS A 21 1.14 11.09 9.70
C LYS A 21 1.44 11.04 8.20
N THR A 22 1.85 9.87 7.74
CA THR A 22 2.19 9.65 6.35
C THR A 22 1.46 8.42 5.84
N ALA A 23 0.91 8.50 4.65
CA ALA A 23 0.29 7.35 4.00
C ALA A 23 0.69 7.36 2.53
N VAL A 24 1.10 6.20 2.03
CA VAL A 24 1.52 6.04 0.64
C VAL A 24 0.81 4.83 0.06
N ALA A 25 0.21 5.00 -1.10
CA ALA A 25 -0.44 3.89 -1.79
C ALA A 25 0.48 3.40 -2.90
N ILE A 26 0.61 2.09 -2.98
CA ILE A 26 1.36 1.45 -4.07
C ILE A 26 0.43 0.51 -4.81
N GLU A 27 0.73 0.32 -6.08
CA GLU A 27 -0.03 -0.59 -6.94
C GLU A 27 0.96 -1.47 -7.69
N TYR A 28 0.65 -2.74 -7.76
CA TYR A 28 1.44 -3.68 -8.55
C TYR A 28 0.55 -4.41 -9.53
N VAL A 29 0.96 -4.38 -10.78
CA VAL A 29 0.34 -5.14 -11.86
C VAL A 29 1.41 -6.11 -12.33
N PRO A 30 1.12 -7.42 -12.40
CA PRO A 30 2.16 -8.41 -12.71
C PRO A 30 2.95 -8.16 -13.99
N SER A 31 2.36 -7.47 -14.97
CA SER A 31 3.08 -7.15 -16.19
C SER A 31 4.09 -6.02 -16.02
N ASP A 32 4.02 -5.29 -14.91
CA ASP A 32 4.95 -4.20 -14.66
C ASP A 32 6.27 -4.72 -14.09
N ALA A 33 7.34 -3.96 -14.34
CA ALA A 33 8.65 -4.31 -13.82
C ALA A 33 8.71 -4.19 -12.31
N ALA A 34 7.90 -3.31 -11.71
CA ALA A 34 7.92 -3.05 -10.28
C ALA A 34 6.64 -2.35 -9.85
N PRO A 35 6.31 -2.40 -8.55
CA PRO A 35 5.20 -1.60 -8.04
C PRO A 35 5.45 -0.11 -8.22
N ARG A 36 4.37 0.65 -8.33
CA ARG A 36 4.43 2.11 -8.50
C ARG A 36 3.71 2.82 -7.38
N ILE A 37 4.16 4.05 -7.12
CA ILE A 37 3.49 4.93 -6.17
C ILE A 37 2.30 5.55 -6.88
N ILE A 38 1.10 5.33 -6.36
CA ILE A 38 -0.11 5.88 -6.99
C ILE A 38 -0.74 7.01 -6.18
N ALA A 39 -0.40 7.12 -4.90
CA ALA A 39 -0.90 8.20 -4.06
C ALA A 39 0.04 8.39 -2.88
N SER A 40 0.05 9.61 -2.35
CA SER A 40 0.88 9.93 -1.19
C SER A 40 0.24 11.11 -0.48
N GLY A 41 0.28 11.11 0.85
CA GLY A 41 -0.27 12.20 1.62
C GLY A 41 0.33 12.28 3.01
N LYS A 42 0.27 13.47 3.60
CA LYS A 42 0.73 13.70 4.96
C LYS A 42 -0.35 14.41 5.75
N GLY A 43 -0.30 14.25 7.08
CA GLY A 43 -1.23 14.90 7.98
C GLY A 43 -2.68 14.49 7.70
N LYS A 44 -3.56 15.46 7.60
CA LYS A 44 -4.98 15.18 7.38
C LYS A 44 -5.24 14.52 6.04
N VAL A 45 -4.41 14.80 5.04
CA VAL A 45 -4.54 14.14 3.74
C VAL A 45 -4.27 12.64 3.90
N ALA A 46 -3.25 12.28 4.69
CA ALA A 46 -2.95 10.89 4.96
C ALA A 46 -4.13 10.21 5.64
N GLU A 47 -4.73 10.87 6.64
CA GLU A 47 -5.87 10.31 7.34
C GLU A 47 -7.06 10.05 6.42
N ARG A 48 -7.35 11.00 5.54
CA ARG A 48 -8.45 10.85 4.58
C ARG A 48 -8.18 9.69 3.63
N LYS A 49 -6.95 9.54 3.18
CA LYS A 49 -6.61 8.45 2.28
C LYS A 49 -6.73 7.10 2.97
N ILE A 50 -6.35 7.03 4.25
CA ILE A 50 -6.50 5.80 5.03
C ILE A 50 -7.98 5.46 5.19
N GLU A 51 -8.81 6.44 5.53
CA GLU A 51 -10.25 6.22 5.66
C GLU A 51 -10.87 5.74 4.36
N LYS A 52 -10.48 6.36 3.25
CA LYS A 52 -11.00 5.98 1.95
C LYS A 52 -10.56 4.57 1.57
N ALA A 53 -9.34 4.20 1.94
CA ALA A 53 -8.86 2.85 1.71
C ALA A 53 -9.70 1.84 2.48
N LYS A 54 -10.04 2.15 3.72
CA LYS A 54 -10.89 1.28 4.52
C LYS A 54 -12.27 1.11 3.89
N GLU A 55 -12.84 2.21 3.42
CA GLU A 55 -14.17 2.18 2.79
C GLU A 55 -14.19 1.34 1.52
N ASN A 56 -13.07 1.28 0.81
CA ASN A 56 -12.97 0.56 -0.44
C ASN A 56 -12.26 -0.78 -0.31
N ASP A 57 -12.08 -1.24 0.93
CA ASP A 57 -11.46 -2.52 1.22
C ASP A 57 -10.06 -2.67 0.66
N VAL A 58 -9.33 -1.56 0.55
CA VAL A 58 -7.93 -1.59 0.16
C VAL A 58 -7.10 -1.97 1.39
N PRO A 59 -6.22 -2.96 1.29
CA PRO A 59 -5.41 -3.38 2.43
C PRO A 59 -4.54 -2.27 2.99
N LEU A 60 -4.35 -2.29 4.29
CA LEU A 60 -3.55 -1.31 5.02
C LEU A 60 -2.43 -2.04 5.76
N TYR A 61 -1.23 -1.52 5.67
CA TYR A 61 -0.07 -2.07 6.34
C TYR A 61 0.63 -0.98 7.14
N LYS A 62 0.86 -1.24 8.42
CA LYS A 62 1.50 -0.29 9.31
C LYS A 62 3.00 -0.55 9.36
N ASP A 63 3.78 0.42 8.91
CA ASP A 63 5.23 0.32 8.96
C ASP A 63 5.78 1.73 8.82
N ASP A 64 6.21 2.30 9.94
CA ASP A 64 6.68 3.68 9.97
C ASP A 64 7.86 3.90 9.05
N LYS A 65 8.82 2.99 9.09
CA LYS A 65 10.04 3.13 8.30
C LYS A 65 9.75 3.03 6.81
N LEU A 66 8.95 2.05 6.44
CA LEU A 66 8.61 1.87 5.03
C LEU A 66 7.77 3.03 4.52
N ALA A 67 6.79 3.47 5.29
CA ALA A 67 5.97 4.62 4.90
C ALA A 67 6.83 5.85 4.67
N ASN A 68 7.76 6.12 5.59
CA ASN A 68 8.64 7.27 5.46
C ASN A 68 9.53 7.16 4.22
N THR A 69 10.07 5.98 3.97
CA THR A 69 10.92 5.76 2.80
C THR A 69 10.14 5.97 1.51
N LEU A 70 8.94 5.38 1.43
CA LEU A 70 8.11 5.49 0.24
C LEU A 70 7.61 6.92 0.02
N SER A 71 7.40 7.68 1.09
CA SER A 71 6.90 9.05 0.98
C SER A 71 7.87 9.99 0.30
N LYS A 72 9.14 9.60 0.18
CA LYS A 72 10.15 10.39 -0.49
C LYS A 72 10.10 10.23 -2.01
N LEU A 73 9.35 9.25 -2.48
CA LEU A 73 9.21 8.99 -3.92
C LEU A 73 8.06 9.81 -4.47
N LYS A 74 8.08 10.02 -5.78
CA LYS A 74 7.04 10.78 -6.45
C LYS A 74 5.92 9.87 -6.94
N ILE A 75 4.71 10.41 -7.00
CA ILE A 75 3.59 9.67 -7.60
C ILE A 75 3.96 9.35 -9.04
N GLY A 76 3.76 8.09 -9.41
CA GLY A 76 4.12 7.58 -10.74
C GLY A 76 5.46 6.88 -10.78
N ASP A 77 6.31 7.08 -9.76
CA ASP A 77 7.61 6.42 -9.72
C ASP A 77 7.46 4.95 -9.38
N MET A 78 8.33 4.14 -9.97
CA MET A 78 8.47 2.76 -9.52
C MET A 78 9.27 2.75 -8.22
N ILE A 79 8.99 1.81 -7.35
CA ILE A 79 9.76 1.70 -6.11
C ILE A 79 11.18 1.26 -6.44
N PRO A 80 12.16 1.64 -5.61
CA PRO A 80 13.55 1.22 -5.83
C PRO A 80 13.70 -0.28 -5.69
N GLN A 81 14.67 -0.82 -6.40
CA GLN A 81 14.94 -2.26 -6.39
C GLN A 81 15.18 -2.79 -4.98
N GLU A 82 15.78 -1.99 -4.12
CA GLU A 82 16.06 -2.40 -2.74
C GLU A 82 14.81 -2.73 -1.96
N LEU A 83 13.66 -2.21 -2.39
CA LEU A 83 12.38 -2.43 -1.69
C LEU A 83 11.54 -3.53 -2.33
N TYR A 84 11.98 -4.11 -3.44
CA TYR A 84 11.17 -5.12 -4.15
C TYR A 84 10.78 -6.27 -3.25
N GLU A 85 11.75 -6.82 -2.54
CA GLU A 85 11.53 -8.01 -1.75
C GLU A 85 10.55 -7.75 -0.61
N VAL A 86 10.76 -6.67 0.13
CA VAL A 86 9.90 -6.37 1.27
C VAL A 86 8.48 -6.06 0.82
N VAL A 87 8.32 -5.31 -0.27
CA VAL A 87 6.99 -4.98 -0.77
C VAL A 87 6.31 -6.22 -1.34
N ALA A 88 7.05 -7.06 -2.04
CA ALA A 88 6.49 -8.29 -2.57
C ALA A 88 5.99 -9.20 -1.45
N GLU A 89 6.74 -9.32 -0.37
CA GLU A 89 6.32 -10.13 0.77
C GLU A 89 5.04 -9.59 1.39
N ILE A 90 4.94 -8.27 1.53
CA ILE A 90 3.73 -7.66 2.08
C ILE A 90 2.53 -7.90 1.18
N LEU A 91 2.71 -7.76 -0.12
CA LEU A 91 1.61 -7.97 -1.07
C LEU A 91 1.12 -9.42 -1.06
N VAL A 92 2.03 -10.37 -0.95
CA VAL A 92 1.67 -11.78 -0.86
C VAL A 92 0.91 -12.04 0.43
N PHE A 93 1.40 -11.48 1.54
CA PHE A 93 0.74 -11.64 2.83
C PHE A 93 -0.68 -11.10 2.79
N VAL A 94 -0.86 -9.92 2.21
CA VAL A 94 -2.17 -9.29 2.13
C VAL A 94 -3.11 -10.11 1.24
N ASP A 95 -2.61 -10.60 0.12
CA ASP A 95 -3.41 -11.42 -0.79
C ASP A 95 -3.87 -12.71 -0.10
N ASP A 96 -2.98 -13.33 0.65
CA ASP A 96 -3.33 -14.55 1.39
C ASP A 96 -4.38 -14.26 2.45
N MET A 97 -4.29 -13.14 3.14
CA MET A 97 -5.28 -12.76 4.13
C MET A 97 -6.64 -12.52 3.50
N ASP A 98 -6.68 -11.89 2.34
CA ASP A 98 -7.92 -11.67 1.62
C ASP A 98 -8.55 -13.00 1.21
N LYS A 99 -7.76 -13.93 0.74
CA LYS A 99 -8.27 -15.26 0.38
C LYS A 99 -8.81 -15.98 1.59
N LEU A 100 -8.14 -15.87 2.71
CA LEU A 100 -8.59 -16.48 3.94
C LEU A 100 -9.92 -15.89 4.39
N LYS A 101 -10.04 -14.58 4.34
CA LYS A 101 -11.29 -13.90 4.69
C LYS A 101 -12.43 -14.35 3.79
N ALA A 102 -12.17 -14.50 2.51
CA ALA A 102 -13.19 -14.95 1.57
C ALA A 102 -13.67 -16.36 1.90
N LYS A 103 -12.77 -17.19 2.41
CA LYS A 103 -13.12 -18.57 2.76
C LYS A 103 -13.95 -18.67 4.03
N ILE A 104 -13.63 -17.89 5.04
CA ILE A 104 -14.27 -18.04 6.35
C ILE A 104 -15.26 -16.94 6.68
N GLY A 105 -15.29 -15.89 5.92
CA GLY A 105 -16.16 -14.74 6.18
C GLY A 105 -17.56 -14.85 5.60
N LYS A 106 -17.96 -16.01 5.29
CA LYS A 106 -19.27 -16.25 4.70
C LYS A 106 -20.36 -16.23 5.73
#